data_1e690234b368420bee0e00e58f47a05a
#
_entry.id   1e690234b368420bee0e00e58f47a05a
#
_cell.length_a   1.000
_cell.length_b   1.000
_cell.length_c   1.000
_cell.angle_alpha   90.00
_cell.angle_beta   90.00
_cell.angle_gamma   90.00
#
_symmetry.space_group_name_H-M   'P 1'
#
loop_
_entity.id
_entity.type
_entity.pdbx_description
1 polymer ?
#
loop_
_entity_poly.entity_id
_entity_poly.type
_entity_poly.pdbx_seq_one_letter_code
_entity_poly.pdbx_strand_id
1 'polypeptide(L)'
;MAQRGIREYDGKRIIYQNWKDYFSDAFEYDFKSVLVTPETDFDKLPEQYPWLKTTPLVAKPDMLFGKRGKLGLVLYKINKPGDVTYEDAVKWIKQKMQEEVEINGVKGHLTHFLIEPFVPHKPEEEYYVAFSMGDDYDTVYMSAFGGIDVEENWDKVSEVKIPPTASDEEIENLIKQNVPKEISDKETYADFVTRAFKMFRDLHFVYFEINPLVLVGRKAYLLDFVGKVDDTAAFVVGKKWGELEFPSGFGRDLTPEEKYIKELDEKSGSSLKLTILNPEGRIWTLVAGGGASVVYADTVADMGYVNELANYGEYSGNPTRTETREYVKTVLDLMTRNKHPSGKPKILLIGGAIANFTDVAKTFDGIIDAFKEYAEKMRQVGVRIYVRRGGPNYEVGLKKIKQAAEELGLPIEVYGPELHMTDIVRKALEEEKAA
;
A
#
# COMPACT_ATOMS: atom_id res chain seq x y z
N MET A 1 -1.97 14.13 2.37
CA MET A 1 -1.92 13.01 3.33
C MET A 1 -1.73 11.71 2.57
N ALA A 2 -0.68 10.98 2.83
CA ALA A 2 -0.49 9.66 2.26
C ALA A 2 -0.95 8.61 3.27
N GLN A 3 -2.17 8.13 3.15
CA GLN A 3 -2.75 7.12 4.03
C GLN A 3 -2.19 5.75 3.66
N ARG A 4 -1.46 5.12 4.57
CA ARG A 4 -0.87 3.79 4.38
C ARG A 4 -1.44 2.79 5.37
N GLY A 5 -2.00 1.71 4.83
CA GLY A 5 -2.40 0.55 5.64
C GLY A 5 -1.17 -0.13 6.22
N ILE A 6 -1.29 -0.60 7.45
CA ILE A 6 -0.27 -1.40 8.14
C ILE A 6 -0.83 -2.77 8.48
N ARG A 7 0.05 -3.76 8.69
CA ARG A 7 -0.37 -5.08 9.18
C ARG A 7 -0.96 -5.00 10.59
N GLU A 8 -1.84 -5.90 10.91
CA GLU A 8 -2.39 -6.03 12.26
C GLU A 8 -1.27 -6.22 13.30
N TYR A 9 -0.27 -7.06 12.99
CA TYR A 9 0.92 -7.24 13.82
C TYR A 9 1.60 -5.92 14.15
N ASP A 10 1.87 -5.10 13.14
CA ASP A 10 2.54 -3.82 13.32
C ASP A 10 1.70 -2.84 14.11
N GLY A 11 0.40 -2.77 13.85
CA GLY A 11 -0.51 -1.93 14.62
C GLY A 11 -0.55 -2.29 16.10
N LYS A 12 -0.73 -3.56 16.41
CA LYS A 12 -0.71 -4.07 17.80
C LYS A 12 0.66 -3.87 18.47
N ARG A 13 1.75 -4.04 17.74
CA ARG A 13 3.11 -3.79 18.22
C ARG A 13 3.32 -2.31 18.57
N ILE A 14 2.91 -1.39 17.70
CA ILE A 14 2.98 0.05 17.92
C ILE A 14 2.17 0.43 19.15
N ILE A 15 0.96 -0.08 19.30
CA ILE A 15 0.09 0.13 20.48
C ILE A 15 0.82 -0.34 21.74
N TYR A 16 1.38 -1.55 21.75
CA TYR A 16 2.07 -2.11 22.91
C TYR A 16 3.33 -1.31 23.28
N GLN A 17 4.17 -0.96 22.31
CA GLN A 17 5.40 -0.20 22.55
C GLN A 17 5.14 1.17 23.17
N ASN A 18 4.00 1.78 22.87
CA ASN A 18 3.58 3.07 23.42
C ASN A 18 2.52 2.94 24.53
N TRP A 19 2.16 1.73 24.94
CA TRP A 19 1.06 1.51 25.90
C TRP A 19 1.23 2.30 27.18
N LYS A 20 2.42 2.27 27.76
CA LYS A 20 2.72 2.91 29.02
C LYS A 20 2.53 4.43 29.01
N ASP A 21 2.80 5.07 27.87
CA ASP A 21 2.67 6.52 27.71
C ASP A 21 1.21 6.99 27.77
N TYR A 22 0.26 6.14 27.34
CA TYR A 22 -1.15 6.50 27.23
C TYR A 22 -2.02 5.81 28.27
N PHE A 23 -1.77 4.56 28.55
CA PHE A 23 -2.60 3.74 29.45
C PHE A 23 -2.01 3.63 30.85
N SER A 24 -0.70 3.90 31.01
CA SER A 24 0.01 3.79 32.31
C SER A 24 -0.28 2.44 32.99
N ASP A 25 -0.58 2.48 34.31
CA ASP A 25 -1.04 1.32 35.08
C ASP A 25 -2.57 1.19 35.11
N ALA A 26 -3.30 2.05 34.36
CA ALA A 26 -4.76 2.04 34.36
C ALA A 26 -5.33 0.83 33.61
N PHE A 27 -4.61 0.33 32.59
CA PHE A 27 -4.99 -0.86 31.83
C PHE A 27 -3.80 -1.76 31.59
N GLU A 28 -4.07 -3.06 31.56
CA GLU A 28 -3.11 -4.09 31.15
C GLU A 28 -3.35 -4.51 29.69
N TYR A 29 -2.27 -4.69 28.97
CA TYR A 29 -2.27 -5.29 27.63
C TYR A 29 -1.04 -6.16 27.43
N ASP A 30 -1.25 -7.43 27.12
CA ASP A 30 -0.19 -8.38 26.82
C ASP A 30 -0.05 -8.53 25.30
N PHE A 31 1.03 -8.03 24.73
CA PHE A 31 1.34 -8.27 23.31
C PHE A 31 1.94 -9.67 23.16
N LYS A 32 1.09 -10.61 22.76
CA LYS A 32 1.49 -11.98 22.41
C LYS A 32 1.05 -12.26 20.98
N SER A 33 1.82 -11.79 20.03
CA SER A 33 1.58 -11.95 18.60
C SER A 33 2.86 -12.38 17.91
N VAL A 34 2.78 -13.33 16.99
CA VAL A 34 3.89 -13.78 16.16
C VAL A 34 3.52 -13.59 14.71
N LEU A 35 4.30 -12.79 14.00
CA LEU A 35 4.20 -12.64 12.55
C LEU A 35 4.91 -13.80 11.87
N VAL A 36 4.19 -14.50 10.99
CA VAL A 36 4.71 -15.56 10.14
C VAL A 36 4.80 -15.05 8.70
N THR A 37 5.96 -15.23 8.09
CA THR A 37 6.27 -14.87 6.69
C THR A 37 6.69 -16.12 5.92
N PRO A 38 6.87 -16.07 4.58
CA PRO A 38 7.41 -17.19 3.80
C PRO A 38 8.78 -17.68 4.27
N GLU A 39 9.59 -16.81 4.89
CA GLU A 39 10.94 -17.09 5.37
C GLU A 39 10.96 -17.62 6.81
N THR A 40 9.81 -17.72 7.47
CA THR A 40 9.72 -18.11 8.88
C THR A 40 10.16 -19.55 9.11
N ASP A 41 11.12 -19.74 10.01
CA ASP A 41 11.53 -21.04 10.52
C ASP A 41 10.60 -21.47 11.68
N PHE A 42 9.61 -22.29 11.38
CA PHE A 42 8.62 -22.75 12.36
C PHE A 42 9.21 -23.57 13.50
N ASP A 43 10.35 -24.22 13.30
CA ASP A 43 10.95 -25.07 14.35
C ASP A 43 11.58 -24.21 15.45
N LYS A 44 12.03 -23.00 15.12
CA LYS A 44 12.62 -22.05 16.07
C LYS A 44 11.62 -21.16 16.80
N LEU A 45 10.40 -20.99 16.27
CA LEU A 45 9.39 -20.11 16.91
C LEU A 45 9.08 -20.48 18.36
N PRO A 46 8.90 -21.76 18.75
CA PRO A 46 8.61 -22.12 20.15
C PRO A 46 9.78 -21.84 21.10
N GLU A 47 11.02 -21.79 20.61
CA GLU A 47 12.18 -21.42 21.44
C GLU A 47 12.14 -19.92 21.77
N GLN A 48 11.73 -19.09 20.81
CA GLN A 48 11.60 -17.64 20.97
C GLN A 48 10.32 -17.25 21.72
N TYR A 49 9.24 -18.02 21.51
CA TYR A 49 7.92 -17.78 22.05
C TYR A 49 7.36 -19.06 22.72
N PRO A 50 7.83 -19.39 23.94
CA PRO A 50 7.44 -20.66 24.62
C PRO A 50 5.93 -20.82 24.83
N TRP A 51 5.18 -19.72 24.91
CA TRP A 51 3.73 -19.73 25.07
C TRP A 51 3.00 -20.39 23.88
N LEU A 52 3.61 -20.46 22.70
CA LEU A 52 3.05 -21.16 21.53
C LEU A 52 2.75 -22.65 21.81
N LYS A 53 3.51 -23.29 22.70
CA LYS A 53 3.34 -24.69 23.08
C LYS A 53 2.40 -24.93 24.27
N THR A 54 2.07 -23.88 25.00
CA THR A 54 1.34 -24.01 26.28
C THR A 54 -0.02 -23.31 26.28
N THR A 55 -0.34 -22.58 25.22
CA THR A 55 -1.56 -21.77 25.15
C THR A 55 -2.38 -22.18 23.92
N PRO A 56 -3.71 -22.30 24.01
CA PRO A 56 -4.58 -22.41 22.85
C PRO A 56 -4.40 -21.22 21.89
N LEU A 57 -4.43 -21.46 20.60
CA LEU A 57 -4.02 -20.48 19.59
C LEU A 57 -5.16 -20.07 18.65
N VAL A 58 -4.96 -18.90 18.04
CA VAL A 58 -5.66 -18.42 16.85
C VAL A 58 -4.62 -18.16 15.77
N ALA A 59 -4.91 -18.58 14.55
CA ALA A 59 -4.10 -18.25 13.38
C ALA A 59 -4.97 -17.59 12.30
N LYS A 60 -4.48 -16.51 11.69
CA LYS A 60 -5.19 -15.75 10.67
C LYS A 60 -4.23 -15.06 9.71
N PRO A 61 -4.59 -14.78 8.42
CA PRO A 61 -3.76 -13.99 7.54
C PRO A 61 -3.57 -12.57 8.07
N ASP A 62 -2.36 -12.02 7.92
CA ASP A 62 -2.03 -10.64 8.24
C ASP A 62 -1.63 -9.88 6.97
N MET A 63 -2.61 -9.67 6.11
CA MET A 63 -2.50 -8.94 4.85
C MET A 63 -3.62 -7.90 4.77
N LEU A 64 -3.47 -6.91 3.89
CA LEU A 64 -4.39 -5.77 3.80
C LEU A 64 -5.72 -6.12 3.12
N PHE A 65 -6.52 -6.94 3.77
CA PHE A 65 -7.92 -7.21 3.42
C PHE A 65 -8.75 -7.51 4.67
N GLY A 66 -10.04 -7.21 4.62
CA GLY A 66 -10.97 -7.43 5.72
C GLY A 66 -11.79 -8.72 5.58
N LYS A 67 -12.74 -8.91 6.53
CA LYS A 67 -13.76 -9.98 6.52
C LYS A 67 -13.17 -11.39 6.62
N ARG A 68 -12.00 -11.56 7.24
CA ARG A 68 -11.30 -12.84 7.38
C ARG A 68 -12.18 -13.93 8.01
N GLY A 69 -12.99 -13.57 9.01
CA GLY A 69 -13.95 -14.48 9.63
C GLY A 69 -15.02 -14.97 8.65
N LYS A 70 -15.65 -14.07 7.87
CA LYS A 70 -16.66 -14.42 6.85
C LYS A 70 -16.07 -15.26 5.71
N LEU A 71 -14.78 -15.10 5.44
CA LEU A 71 -14.05 -15.89 4.43
C LEU A 71 -13.57 -17.26 4.95
N GLY A 72 -13.79 -17.59 6.22
CA GLY A 72 -13.28 -18.82 6.81
C GLY A 72 -11.75 -18.87 6.95
N LEU A 73 -11.11 -17.70 7.00
CA LEU A 73 -9.66 -17.52 7.09
C LEU A 73 -9.19 -17.23 8.53
N VAL A 74 -9.93 -17.69 9.53
CA VAL A 74 -9.51 -17.61 10.94
C VAL A 74 -9.59 -19.02 11.54
N LEU A 75 -8.44 -19.56 11.92
CA LEU A 75 -8.34 -20.83 12.62
C LEU A 75 -8.35 -20.56 14.14
N TYR A 76 -9.43 -20.91 14.83
CA TYR A 76 -9.57 -20.79 16.29
C TYR A 76 -10.14 -22.05 16.94
N LYS A 77 -10.48 -23.03 16.10
CA LYS A 77 -11.03 -24.33 16.54
C LYS A 77 -10.66 -25.45 15.55
N ILE A 78 -10.48 -26.64 16.05
CA ILE A 78 -10.47 -27.91 15.30
C ILE A 78 -11.80 -28.63 15.54
N ASN A 79 -12.10 -28.96 16.81
CA ASN A 79 -13.36 -29.56 17.24
C ASN A 79 -14.23 -28.58 18.04
N LYS A 80 -13.60 -27.74 18.88
CA LYS A 80 -14.26 -26.73 19.71
C LYS A 80 -13.39 -25.47 19.78
N PRO A 81 -13.99 -24.28 20.07
CA PRO A 81 -13.22 -23.06 20.26
C PRO A 81 -12.11 -23.24 21.32
N GLY A 82 -10.89 -22.77 20.97
CA GLY A 82 -9.74 -22.81 21.87
C GLY A 82 -9.09 -24.20 22.02
N ASP A 83 -9.16 -25.05 21.00
CA ASP A 83 -8.46 -26.35 20.98
C ASP A 83 -7.32 -26.41 19.93
N VAL A 84 -6.96 -25.28 19.31
CA VAL A 84 -5.89 -25.22 18.32
C VAL A 84 -4.53 -25.27 19.00
N THR A 85 -3.74 -26.27 18.63
CA THR A 85 -2.33 -26.42 19.04
C THR A 85 -1.39 -25.68 18.11
N TYR A 86 -0.11 -25.57 18.49
CA TYR A 86 0.92 -25.00 17.61
C TYR A 86 1.07 -25.83 16.32
N GLU A 87 1.07 -27.12 16.42
CA GLU A 87 1.18 -28.05 15.30
C GLU A 87 0.00 -27.88 14.32
N ASP A 88 -1.22 -27.71 14.83
CA ASP A 88 -2.41 -27.42 14.03
C ASP A 88 -2.29 -26.08 13.29
N ALA A 89 -1.85 -25.04 13.99
CA ALA A 89 -1.64 -23.73 13.42
C ALA A 89 -0.60 -23.74 12.29
N VAL A 90 0.56 -24.40 12.52
CA VAL A 90 1.61 -24.54 11.50
C VAL A 90 1.13 -25.31 10.27
N LYS A 91 0.43 -26.42 10.48
CA LYS A 91 -0.13 -27.24 9.39
C LYS A 91 -1.09 -26.40 8.54
N TRP A 92 -2.01 -25.70 9.19
CA TRP A 92 -3.01 -24.87 8.52
C TRP A 92 -2.37 -23.70 7.76
N ILE A 93 -1.40 -22.98 8.36
CA ILE A 93 -0.69 -21.88 7.71
C ILE A 93 0.04 -22.37 6.47
N LYS A 94 0.81 -23.47 6.57
CA LYS A 94 1.54 -24.04 5.43
C LYS A 94 0.60 -24.46 4.29
N GLN A 95 -0.56 -25.01 4.61
CA GLN A 95 -1.58 -25.33 3.63
C GLN A 95 -2.12 -24.06 2.95
N LYS A 96 -2.50 -23.05 3.74
CA LYS A 96 -3.06 -21.79 3.22
C LYS A 96 -2.08 -20.96 2.38
N MET A 97 -0.79 -21.05 2.65
CA MET A 97 0.26 -20.42 1.83
C MET A 97 0.36 -21.03 0.43
N GLN A 98 -0.02 -22.30 0.26
CA GLN A 98 0.02 -23.00 -1.02
C GLN A 98 -1.26 -22.83 -1.85
N GLU A 99 -2.36 -22.46 -1.22
CA GLU A 99 -3.66 -22.28 -1.87
C GLU A 99 -3.73 -20.90 -2.56
N GLU A 100 -4.18 -20.88 -3.82
CA GLU A 100 -4.63 -19.64 -4.44
C GLU A 100 -6.03 -19.30 -3.89
N VAL A 101 -6.21 -18.11 -3.38
CA VAL A 101 -7.51 -17.63 -2.86
C VAL A 101 -7.99 -16.44 -3.68
N GLU A 102 -9.30 -16.28 -3.75
CA GLU A 102 -9.91 -15.12 -4.39
C GLU A 102 -10.58 -14.24 -3.32
N ILE A 103 -10.16 -12.96 -3.25
CA ILE A 103 -10.66 -11.98 -2.28
C ILE A 103 -11.11 -10.74 -3.07
N ASN A 104 -12.39 -10.42 -2.99
CA ASN A 104 -12.99 -9.28 -3.72
C ASN A 104 -12.70 -9.30 -5.24
N GLY A 105 -12.71 -10.49 -5.85
CA GLY A 105 -12.44 -10.66 -7.28
C GLY A 105 -10.95 -10.66 -7.66
N VAL A 106 -10.05 -10.53 -6.68
CA VAL A 106 -8.61 -10.59 -6.90
C VAL A 106 -8.07 -11.94 -6.44
N LYS A 107 -7.33 -12.64 -7.30
CA LYS A 107 -6.67 -13.91 -6.99
C LYS A 107 -5.24 -13.68 -6.51
N GLY A 108 -4.81 -14.48 -5.54
CA GLY A 108 -3.47 -14.39 -5.01
C GLY A 108 -3.19 -15.44 -3.94
N HIS A 109 -1.97 -15.41 -3.41
CA HIS A 109 -1.55 -16.30 -2.32
C HIS A 109 -1.48 -15.54 -1.00
N LEU A 110 -1.81 -16.24 0.09
CA LEU A 110 -1.63 -15.72 1.44
C LEU A 110 -0.18 -15.97 1.87
N THR A 111 0.54 -14.90 2.17
CA THR A 111 1.99 -14.95 2.48
C THR A 111 2.30 -14.65 3.93
N HIS A 112 1.52 -13.80 4.59
CA HIS A 112 1.75 -13.36 5.95
C HIS A 112 0.60 -13.80 6.85
N PHE A 113 0.95 -14.30 8.03
CA PHE A 113 -0.02 -14.78 9.02
C PHE A 113 0.35 -14.28 10.41
N LEU A 114 -0.66 -14.23 11.27
CA LEU A 114 -0.54 -13.89 12.67
C LEU A 114 -0.94 -15.11 13.51
N ILE A 115 -0.13 -15.44 14.52
CA ILE A 115 -0.46 -16.42 15.55
C ILE A 115 -0.57 -15.68 16.88
N GLU A 116 -1.70 -15.85 17.57
CA GLU A 116 -2.01 -15.22 18.85
C GLU A 116 -2.65 -16.23 19.81
N PRO A 117 -2.64 -15.97 21.13
CA PRO A 117 -3.42 -16.75 22.08
C PRO A 117 -4.92 -16.65 21.80
N PHE A 118 -5.62 -17.77 21.89
CA PHE A 118 -7.07 -17.78 21.95
C PHE A 118 -7.54 -17.12 23.28
N VAL A 119 -8.39 -16.12 23.17
CA VAL A 119 -9.00 -15.45 24.33
C VAL A 119 -10.43 -15.95 24.49
N PRO A 120 -10.75 -16.73 25.54
CA PRO A 120 -12.12 -17.13 25.82
C PRO A 120 -12.98 -15.91 26.17
N HIS A 121 -14.05 -15.69 25.44
CA HIS A 121 -15.03 -14.62 25.67
C HIS A 121 -16.38 -15.03 25.08
N LYS A 122 -17.41 -14.29 25.43
CA LYS A 122 -18.77 -14.44 24.89
C LYS A 122 -19.02 -13.37 23.82
N PRO A 123 -19.93 -13.59 22.88
CA PRO A 123 -20.27 -12.57 21.89
C PRO A 123 -20.74 -11.24 22.50
N GLU A 124 -21.38 -11.27 23.66
CA GLU A 124 -21.86 -10.06 24.36
C GLU A 124 -20.74 -9.25 25.02
N GLU A 125 -19.50 -9.77 25.04
CA GLU A 125 -18.30 -9.13 25.57
C GLU A 125 -17.46 -8.49 24.45
N GLU A 126 -17.90 -8.60 23.20
CA GLU A 126 -17.24 -8.05 22.02
C GLU A 126 -17.69 -6.61 21.78
N TYR A 127 -16.84 -5.66 22.09
CA TYR A 127 -17.06 -4.24 21.82
C TYR A 127 -16.42 -3.82 20.50
N TYR A 128 -16.94 -2.74 19.92
CA TYR A 128 -16.37 -2.08 18.77
C TYR A 128 -15.88 -0.68 19.13
N VAL A 129 -14.68 -0.34 18.69
CA VAL A 129 -14.16 1.02 18.74
C VAL A 129 -13.35 1.32 17.50
N ALA A 130 -13.61 2.49 16.89
CA ALA A 130 -12.78 2.97 15.77
C ALA A 130 -12.63 4.49 15.82
N PHE A 131 -11.55 4.95 15.22
CA PHE A 131 -11.24 6.37 15.03
C PHE A 131 -10.92 6.64 13.57
N SER A 132 -11.42 7.73 13.06
CA SER A 132 -11.16 8.18 11.70
C SER A 132 -10.81 9.66 11.71
N MET A 133 -9.70 10.02 11.10
CA MET A 133 -9.35 11.41 10.87
C MET A 133 -10.20 11.97 9.74
N GLY A 134 -10.73 13.16 9.92
CA GLY A 134 -11.48 13.91 8.91
C GLY A 134 -10.89 15.29 8.66
N ASP A 135 -11.50 16.04 7.74
CA ASP A 135 -11.01 17.37 7.36
C ASP A 135 -11.27 18.41 8.46
N ASP A 136 -12.48 18.40 9.04
CA ASP A 136 -12.90 19.39 10.04
C ASP A 136 -12.89 18.83 11.47
N TYR A 137 -12.99 17.51 11.65
CA TYR A 137 -13.04 16.83 12.94
C TYR A 137 -12.62 15.37 12.79
N ASP A 138 -12.09 14.83 13.87
CA ASP A 138 -11.91 13.39 13.99
C ASP A 138 -13.23 12.75 14.46
N THR A 139 -13.47 11.50 14.07
CA THR A 139 -14.67 10.78 14.45
C THR A 139 -14.31 9.58 15.32
N VAL A 140 -15.01 9.45 16.43
CA VAL A 140 -14.96 8.29 17.34
C VAL A 140 -16.21 7.46 17.12
N TYR A 141 -16.04 6.19 16.78
CA TYR A 141 -17.12 5.22 16.63
C TYR A 141 -17.08 4.24 17.80
N MET A 142 -18.23 4.01 18.42
CA MET A 142 -18.38 3.13 19.58
C MET A 142 -19.61 2.23 19.47
N SER A 143 -19.49 0.94 19.77
CA SER A 143 -20.64 0.04 19.85
C SER A 143 -20.44 -1.03 20.92
N ALA A 144 -21.55 -1.45 21.53
CA ALA A 144 -21.62 -2.63 22.39
C ALA A 144 -21.63 -3.94 21.59
N PHE A 145 -21.70 -3.86 20.27
CA PHE A 145 -21.74 -5.00 19.35
C PHE A 145 -20.52 -4.94 18.44
N GLY A 146 -19.54 -5.78 18.70
CA GLY A 146 -18.35 -5.95 17.89
C GLY A 146 -18.40 -7.21 17.04
N GLY A 147 -17.25 -7.54 16.45
CA GLY A 147 -17.06 -8.75 15.66
C GLY A 147 -17.65 -8.68 14.25
N ILE A 148 -18.03 -9.83 13.71
CA ILE A 148 -18.39 -10.04 12.30
C ILE A 148 -19.63 -9.22 11.88
N ASP A 149 -20.52 -8.91 12.79
CA ASP A 149 -21.85 -8.38 12.53
C ASP A 149 -21.96 -6.85 12.77
N VAL A 150 -20.85 -6.15 13.02
CA VAL A 150 -20.85 -4.70 13.27
C VAL A 150 -21.46 -3.93 12.09
N GLU A 151 -21.19 -4.35 10.85
CA GLU A 151 -21.73 -3.71 9.63
C GLU A 151 -23.27 -3.83 9.56
N GLU A 152 -23.82 -4.93 10.05
CA GLU A 152 -25.28 -5.18 10.06
C GLU A 152 -25.99 -4.42 11.20
N ASN A 153 -25.23 -3.97 12.20
CA ASN A 153 -25.71 -3.22 13.36
C ASN A 153 -25.20 -1.76 13.36
N TRP A 154 -24.92 -1.19 12.18
CA TRP A 154 -24.35 0.15 12.09
C TRP A 154 -25.26 1.24 12.68
N ASP A 155 -26.56 1.03 12.69
CA ASP A 155 -27.55 1.88 13.36
C ASP A 155 -27.39 1.95 14.88
N LYS A 156 -26.65 1.02 15.48
CA LYS A 156 -26.32 0.98 16.91
C LYS A 156 -24.92 1.53 17.23
N VAL A 157 -24.19 1.98 16.23
CA VAL A 157 -22.88 2.60 16.41
C VAL A 157 -23.07 4.06 16.79
N SER A 158 -22.52 4.46 17.93
CA SER A 158 -22.44 5.86 18.36
C SER A 158 -21.32 6.55 17.57
N GLU A 159 -21.59 7.67 16.95
CA GLU A 159 -20.66 8.50 16.22
C GLU A 159 -20.45 9.82 16.95
N VAL A 160 -19.20 10.13 17.33
CA VAL A 160 -18.84 11.34 18.08
C VAL A 160 -17.80 12.12 17.29
N LYS A 161 -18.15 13.36 16.92
CA LYS A 161 -17.25 14.28 16.22
C LYS A 161 -16.44 15.09 17.22
N ILE A 162 -15.10 14.98 17.12
CA ILE A 162 -14.15 15.64 18.01
C ILE A 162 -13.40 16.72 17.23
N PRO A 163 -13.59 18.00 17.54
CA PRO A 163 -12.82 19.07 16.90
C PRO A 163 -11.31 18.92 17.13
N PRO A 164 -10.46 19.34 16.16
CA PRO A 164 -9.00 19.30 16.35
C PRO A 164 -8.50 20.13 17.54
N THR A 165 -9.25 21.17 17.90
CA THR A 165 -8.94 22.10 18.99
C THR A 165 -9.49 21.69 20.36
N ALA A 166 -10.21 20.57 20.43
CA ALA A 166 -10.79 20.11 21.70
C ALA A 166 -9.71 19.78 22.73
N SER A 167 -9.89 20.29 23.95
CA SER A 167 -9.04 19.96 25.09
C SER A 167 -9.23 18.49 25.54
N ASP A 168 -8.27 17.95 26.28
CA ASP A 168 -8.35 16.59 26.83
C ASP A 168 -9.64 16.39 27.66
N GLU A 169 -10.07 17.40 28.43
CA GLU A 169 -11.31 17.36 29.21
C GLU A 169 -12.56 17.35 28.33
N GLU A 170 -12.58 18.14 27.26
CA GLU A 170 -13.68 18.16 26.29
C GLU A 170 -13.81 16.83 25.56
N ILE A 171 -12.67 16.23 25.16
CA ILE A 171 -12.63 14.92 24.50
C ILE A 171 -13.21 13.85 25.45
N GLU A 172 -12.75 13.80 26.69
CA GLU A 172 -13.23 12.86 27.69
C GLU A 172 -14.74 12.99 27.92
N ASN A 173 -15.23 14.24 28.08
CA ASN A 173 -16.65 14.51 28.27
C ASN A 173 -17.50 14.10 27.09
N LEU A 174 -17.06 14.42 25.86
CA LEU A 174 -17.78 14.04 24.64
C LEU A 174 -17.86 12.50 24.51
N ILE A 175 -16.78 11.78 24.75
CA ILE A 175 -16.78 10.32 24.73
C ILE A 175 -17.70 9.75 25.80
N LYS A 176 -17.56 10.17 27.05
CA LYS A 176 -18.36 9.67 28.17
C LYS A 176 -19.88 9.86 27.96
N GLN A 177 -20.29 11.00 27.43
CA GLN A 177 -21.70 11.31 27.17
C GLN A 177 -22.33 10.45 26.08
N ASN A 178 -21.52 9.92 25.18
CA ASN A 178 -21.97 9.19 23.99
C ASN A 178 -21.64 7.68 24.02
N VAL A 179 -21.20 7.13 25.16
CA VAL A 179 -21.01 5.68 25.32
C VAL A 179 -22.36 4.97 25.10
N PRO A 180 -22.44 3.94 24.24
CA PRO A 180 -23.64 3.16 24.01
C PRO A 180 -24.28 2.65 25.32
N LYS A 181 -25.61 2.69 25.37
CA LYS A 181 -26.37 2.36 26.59
C LYS A 181 -26.22 0.90 27.01
N GLU A 182 -25.98 0.04 26.05
CA GLU A 182 -25.84 -1.41 26.19
C GLU A 182 -24.51 -1.82 26.84
N ILE A 183 -23.51 -0.94 26.86
CA ILE A 183 -22.24 -1.21 27.54
C ILE A 183 -22.45 -1.19 29.06
N SER A 184 -22.13 -2.30 29.71
CA SER A 184 -22.36 -2.50 31.13
C SER A 184 -21.42 -1.65 32.01
N ASP A 185 -20.12 -1.66 31.71
CA ASP A 185 -19.11 -0.83 32.39
C ASP A 185 -18.70 0.35 31.52
N LYS A 186 -19.57 1.37 31.52
CA LYS A 186 -19.38 2.59 30.73
C LYS A 186 -18.16 3.39 31.10
N GLU A 187 -17.81 3.38 32.38
CA GLU A 187 -16.68 4.16 32.89
C GLU A 187 -15.35 3.58 32.40
N THR A 188 -15.17 2.28 32.54
CA THR A 188 -13.98 1.57 32.09
C THR A 188 -13.87 1.65 30.55
N TYR A 189 -14.98 1.48 29.83
CA TYR A 189 -14.99 1.58 28.37
C TYR A 189 -14.64 3.01 27.90
N ALA A 190 -15.27 4.04 28.47
CA ALA A 190 -14.98 5.43 28.12
C ALA A 190 -13.53 5.83 28.40
N ASP A 191 -12.98 5.41 29.55
CA ASP A 191 -11.57 5.66 29.90
C ASP A 191 -10.63 4.98 28.89
N PHE A 192 -10.92 3.72 28.49
CA PHE A 192 -10.15 3.05 27.45
C PHE A 192 -10.21 3.80 26.12
N VAL A 193 -11.40 4.15 25.66
CA VAL A 193 -11.62 4.86 24.36
C VAL A 193 -10.92 6.21 24.35
N THR A 194 -11.01 6.98 25.44
CA THR A 194 -10.34 8.29 25.56
C THR A 194 -8.83 8.18 25.43
N ARG A 195 -8.22 7.20 26.08
CA ARG A 195 -6.77 6.97 26.03
C ARG A 195 -6.33 6.46 24.65
N ALA A 196 -7.10 5.55 24.06
CA ALA A 196 -6.86 5.05 22.72
C ALA A 196 -6.99 6.15 21.67
N PHE A 197 -7.96 7.07 21.82
CA PHE A 197 -8.12 8.22 20.92
C PHE A 197 -6.94 9.20 21.01
N LYS A 198 -6.39 9.44 22.21
CA LYS A 198 -5.17 10.23 22.35
C LYS A 198 -3.98 9.56 21.65
N MET A 199 -3.82 8.26 21.83
CA MET A 199 -2.79 7.48 21.13
C MET A 199 -2.97 7.57 19.60
N PHE A 200 -4.21 7.45 19.08
CA PHE A 200 -4.54 7.60 17.69
C PHE A 200 -4.03 8.93 17.11
N ARG A 201 -4.31 10.06 17.79
CA ARG A 201 -3.85 11.39 17.37
C ARG A 201 -2.33 11.54 17.42
N ASP A 202 -1.73 11.22 18.58
CA ASP A 202 -0.31 11.48 18.84
C ASP A 202 0.63 10.58 18.01
N LEU A 203 0.15 9.40 17.57
CA LEU A 203 0.89 8.48 16.73
C LEU A 203 0.54 8.63 15.24
N HIS A 204 -0.21 9.66 14.87
CA HIS A 204 -0.59 9.98 13.50
C HIS A 204 -1.26 8.82 12.75
N PHE A 205 -2.12 8.08 13.46
CA PHE A 205 -3.05 7.21 12.76
C PHE A 205 -4.10 8.07 12.03
N VAL A 206 -4.50 7.65 10.85
CA VAL A 206 -5.61 8.24 10.09
C VAL A 206 -6.86 7.38 10.14
N TYR A 207 -6.68 6.11 10.45
CA TYR A 207 -7.72 5.15 10.78
C TYR A 207 -7.18 4.16 11.83
N PHE A 208 -8.00 3.84 12.80
CA PHE A 208 -7.65 2.95 13.92
C PHE A 208 -8.92 2.23 14.33
N GLU A 209 -8.94 0.90 14.23
CA GLU A 209 -10.12 0.11 14.57
C GLU A 209 -9.70 -1.10 15.39
N ILE A 210 -10.41 -1.35 16.49
CA ILE A 210 -10.33 -2.59 17.24
C ILE A 210 -11.71 -3.26 17.14
N ASN A 211 -11.77 -4.41 16.48
CA ASN A 211 -13.03 -5.10 16.20
C ASN A 211 -12.86 -6.63 16.13
N PRO A 212 -13.09 -7.36 17.27
CA PRO A 212 -13.61 -6.83 18.54
C PRO A 212 -12.54 -6.42 19.55
N LEU A 213 -12.93 -5.55 20.46
CA LEU A 213 -12.29 -5.25 21.72
C LEU A 213 -12.97 -6.02 22.84
N VAL A 214 -12.21 -6.74 23.66
CA VAL A 214 -12.73 -7.37 24.89
C VAL A 214 -12.04 -6.74 26.10
N LEU A 215 -12.83 -6.33 27.08
CA LEU A 215 -12.34 -5.78 28.35
C LEU A 215 -12.77 -6.70 29.50
N VAL A 216 -11.79 -7.22 30.23
CA VAL A 216 -12.02 -7.99 31.46
C VAL A 216 -11.49 -7.17 32.62
N GLY A 217 -12.38 -6.42 33.29
CA GLY A 217 -11.98 -5.35 34.18
C GLY A 217 -11.10 -4.34 33.44
N ARG A 218 -9.89 -4.14 33.93
CA ARG A 218 -8.91 -3.24 33.31
C ARG A 218 -7.89 -3.96 32.40
N LYS A 219 -8.12 -5.21 32.03
CA LYS A 219 -7.31 -5.92 31.04
C LYS A 219 -7.96 -5.86 29.68
N ALA A 220 -7.21 -5.35 28.69
CA ALA A 220 -7.65 -5.19 27.32
C ALA A 220 -7.15 -6.34 26.43
N TYR A 221 -8.02 -6.82 25.56
CA TYR A 221 -7.70 -7.77 24.51
C TYR A 221 -8.15 -7.19 23.17
N LEU A 222 -7.19 -6.90 22.30
CA LEU A 222 -7.41 -6.41 20.95
C LEU A 222 -7.44 -7.64 20.04
N LEU A 223 -8.62 -8.21 19.81
CA LEU A 223 -8.73 -9.47 19.09
C LEU A 223 -8.47 -9.32 17.60
N ASP A 224 -8.88 -8.21 17.03
CA ASP A 224 -8.55 -7.81 15.65
C ASP A 224 -8.27 -6.32 15.60
N PHE A 225 -7.34 -5.92 14.73
CA PHE A 225 -6.93 -4.54 14.59
C PHE A 225 -6.76 -4.18 13.12
N VAL A 226 -7.30 -3.03 12.73
CA VAL A 226 -7.06 -2.41 11.43
C VAL A 226 -6.51 -1.01 11.64
N GLY A 227 -5.36 -0.71 11.06
CA GLY A 227 -4.71 0.58 11.16
C GLY A 227 -4.26 1.15 9.81
N LYS A 228 -4.40 2.48 9.69
CA LYS A 228 -3.73 3.26 8.67
C LYS A 228 -3.02 4.42 9.33
N VAL A 229 -1.84 4.76 8.88
CA VAL A 229 -1.05 5.89 9.38
C VAL A 229 -0.81 6.90 8.26
N ASP A 230 -0.51 8.14 8.65
CA ASP A 230 0.04 9.13 7.72
C ASP A 230 1.54 8.89 7.59
N ASP A 231 1.97 8.26 6.50
CA ASP A 231 3.39 7.93 6.30
C ASP A 231 4.28 9.18 6.20
N THR A 232 3.72 10.34 5.89
CA THR A 232 4.45 11.60 5.90
C THR A 232 4.84 12.06 7.31
N ALA A 233 4.20 11.53 8.35
CA ALA A 233 4.54 11.79 9.76
C ALA A 233 5.73 10.94 10.27
N ALA A 234 6.30 10.07 9.47
CA ALA A 234 7.40 9.19 9.87
C ALA A 234 8.60 9.96 10.45
N PHE A 235 8.91 11.17 9.95
CA PHE A 235 9.99 12.00 10.48
C PHE A 235 9.69 12.58 11.88
N VAL A 236 8.43 12.65 12.29
CA VAL A 236 7.99 13.14 13.61
C VAL A 236 7.88 11.98 14.61
N VAL A 237 7.19 10.91 14.23
CA VAL A 237 6.82 9.81 15.13
C VAL A 237 7.41 8.45 14.77
N GLY A 238 8.25 8.37 13.76
CA GLY A 238 8.83 7.10 13.30
C GLY A 238 9.57 6.31 14.38
N LYS A 239 10.20 6.99 15.34
CA LYS A 239 10.82 6.32 16.51
C LYS A 239 9.79 5.61 17.39
N LYS A 240 8.57 6.13 17.49
CA LYS A 240 7.46 5.52 18.23
C LYS A 240 6.81 4.38 17.46
N TRP A 241 6.86 4.40 16.12
CA TRP A 241 6.40 3.29 15.29
C TRP A 241 7.40 2.13 15.26
N GLY A 242 8.72 2.42 15.43
CA GLY A 242 9.79 1.46 15.20
C GLY A 242 9.93 1.11 13.72
N GLU A 243 10.49 -0.07 13.43
CA GLU A 243 10.54 -0.56 12.06
C GLU A 243 9.11 -0.86 11.58
N LEU A 244 8.70 -0.21 10.50
CA LEU A 244 7.35 -0.31 9.94
C LEU A 244 7.42 -0.51 8.43
N GLU A 245 6.84 -1.61 7.96
CA GLU A 245 6.68 -1.90 6.56
C GLU A 245 5.27 -1.49 6.09
N PHE A 246 5.19 -0.92 4.88
CA PHE A 246 3.92 -0.63 4.23
C PHE A 246 3.65 -1.67 3.15
N PRO A 247 2.88 -2.73 3.45
CA PRO A 247 2.60 -3.79 2.50
C PRO A 247 1.71 -3.31 1.35
N SER A 248 1.83 -3.99 0.22
CA SER A 248 0.89 -3.84 -0.89
C SER A 248 -0.46 -4.46 -0.54
N GLY A 249 -1.52 -4.05 -1.26
CA GLY A 249 -2.83 -4.72 -1.17
C GLY A 249 -2.74 -6.19 -1.60
N PHE A 250 -3.70 -7.00 -1.12
CA PHE A 250 -3.77 -8.42 -1.47
C PHE A 250 -3.77 -8.65 -3.00
N GLY A 251 -3.07 -9.68 -3.44
CA GLY A 251 -2.95 -10.08 -4.85
C GLY A 251 -2.03 -9.20 -5.69
N ARG A 252 -1.31 -8.27 -5.09
CA ARG A 252 -0.36 -7.40 -5.78
C ARG A 252 1.00 -7.44 -5.11
N ASP A 253 1.75 -8.49 -5.39
CA ASP A 253 3.16 -8.49 -5.05
C ASP A 253 3.92 -7.59 -6.02
N LEU A 254 4.79 -6.73 -5.49
CA LEU A 254 5.67 -5.92 -6.32
C LEU A 254 6.66 -6.83 -7.05
N THR A 255 6.81 -6.62 -8.35
CA THR A 255 7.88 -7.28 -9.10
C THR A 255 9.26 -6.82 -8.61
N PRO A 256 10.34 -7.56 -8.93
CA PRO A 256 11.69 -7.11 -8.60
C PRO A 256 12.01 -5.70 -9.12
N GLU A 257 11.51 -5.35 -10.30
CA GLU A 257 11.71 -4.06 -10.94
C GLU A 257 10.93 -2.95 -10.22
N GLU A 258 9.69 -3.21 -9.82
CA GLU A 258 8.90 -2.27 -9.02
C GLU A 258 9.54 -2.03 -7.65
N LYS A 259 10.07 -3.08 -7.00
CA LYS A 259 10.83 -2.97 -5.75
C LYS A 259 12.08 -2.11 -5.93
N TYR A 260 12.84 -2.35 -7.00
CA TYR A 260 14.05 -1.59 -7.32
C TYR A 260 13.75 -0.09 -7.50
N ILE A 261 12.71 0.25 -8.26
CA ILE A 261 12.30 1.66 -8.43
C ILE A 261 11.82 2.27 -7.12
N LYS A 262 11.08 1.52 -6.29
CA LYS A 262 10.68 1.98 -4.96
C LYS A 262 11.90 2.29 -4.07
N GLU A 263 12.92 1.45 -4.07
CA GLU A 263 14.16 1.70 -3.33
C GLU A 263 14.93 2.93 -3.85
N LEU A 264 14.90 3.19 -5.15
CA LEU A 264 15.47 4.42 -5.72
C LEU A 264 14.68 5.65 -5.28
N ASP A 265 13.34 5.57 -5.30
CA ASP A 265 12.43 6.63 -4.84
C ASP A 265 12.69 7.01 -3.37
N GLU A 266 12.82 6.02 -2.49
CA GLU A 266 13.07 6.24 -1.06
C GLU A 266 14.43 6.93 -0.77
N LYS A 267 15.40 6.79 -1.65
CA LYS A 267 16.73 7.41 -1.54
C LYS A 267 16.85 8.73 -2.28
N SER A 268 15.85 9.08 -3.10
CA SER A 268 15.84 10.23 -3.98
C SER A 268 15.07 11.40 -3.35
N GLY A 269 15.46 12.62 -3.70
CA GLY A 269 14.62 13.82 -3.48
C GLY A 269 13.59 14.02 -4.59
N SER A 270 13.56 13.15 -5.59
CA SER A 270 12.64 13.15 -6.72
C SER A 270 11.50 12.15 -6.50
N SER A 271 10.51 12.12 -7.39
CA SER A 271 9.45 11.10 -7.38
C SER A 271 9.67 10.10 -8.51
N LEU A 272 9.92 8.85 -8.17
CA LEU A 272 10.11 7.74 -9.09
C LEU A 272 9.10 6.65 -8.78
N LYS A 273 8.14 6.42 -9.67
CA LYS A 273 7.07 5.42 -9.49
C LYS A 273 6.98 4.53 -10.71
N LEU A 274 6.88 3.24 -10.49
CA LEU A 274 6.66 2.26 -11.57
C LEU A 274 5.62 1.24 -11.14
N THR A 275 4.67 1.00 -12.01
CA THR A 275 3.68 -0.06 -11.91
C THR A 275 3.66 -0.82 -13.23
N ILE A 276 3.88 -2.11 -13.18
CA ILE A 276 3.79 -2.99 -14.34
C ILE A 276 2.34 -3.48 -14.44
N LEU A 277 1.65 -3.11 -15.52
CA LEU A 277 0.25 -3.48 -15.77
C LEU A 277 0.16 -4.77 -16.58
N ASN A 278 0.92 -4.84 -17.67
CA ASN A 278 1.00 -6.01 -18.54
C ASN A 278 2.43 -6.15 -19.08
N PRO A 279 3.26 -7.05 -18.55
CA PRO A 279 4.65 -7.22 -19.01
C PRO A 279 4.76 -7.65 -20.50
N GLU A 280 3.71 -8.28 -21.04
CA GLU A 280 3.62 -8.64 -22.47
C GLU A 280 3.05 -7.51 -23.32
N GLY A 281 2.66 -6.40 -22.72
CA GLY A 281 2.11 -5.24 -23.41
C GLY A 281 3.09 -4.60 -24.37
N ARG A 282 2.55 -3.94 -25.39
CA ARG A 282 3.30 -3.34 -26.47
C ARG A 282 3.56 -1.85 -26.29
N ILE A 283 2.71 -1.17 -25.51
CA ILE A 283 2.77 0.28 -25.29
C ILE A 283 3.41 0.56 -23.93
N TRP A 284 4.59 1.12 -23.96
CA TRP A 284 5.40 1.47 -22.78
C TRP A 284 5.46 2.98 -22.60
N THR A 285 5.44 3.44 -21.38
CA THR A 285 5.43 4.88 -21.04
C THR A 285 6.63 5.28 -20.18
N LEU A 286 7.20 6.43 -20.51
CA LEU A 286 8.19 7.17 -19.72
C LEU A 286 7.66 8.59 -19.57
N VAL A 287 6.86 8.84 -18.52
CA VAL A 287 6.15 10.10 -18.35
C VAL A 287 6.69 10.87 -17.16
N ALA A 288 7.00 12.14 -17.36
CA ALA A 288 7.42 13.04 -16.31
C ALA A 288 6.22 13.76 -15.69
N GLY A 289 5.90 13.39 -14.44
CA GLY A 289 4.81 13.92 -13.63
C GLY A 289 3.61 13.00 -13.53
N GLY A 290 3.16 12.76 -12.27
CA GLY A 290 2.08 11.82 -11.96
C GLY A 290 0.76 12.15 -12.66
N GLY A 291 0.34 13.42 -12.66
CA GLY A 291 -0.86 13.85 -13.38
C GLY A 291 -0.79 13.64 -14.89
N ALA A 292 0.36 13.92 -15.50
CA ALA A 292 0.57 13.62 -16.90
C ALA A 292 0.54 12.12 -17.19
N SER A 293 1.12 11.32 -16.32
CA SER A 293 1.15 9.85 -16.44
C SER A 293 -0.26 9.25 -16.47
N VAL A 294 -1.17 9.74 -15.61
CA VAL A 294 -2.60 9.35 -15.65
C VAL A 294 -3.21 9.67 -17.00
N VAL A 295 -3.05 10.91 -17.48
CA VAL A 295 -3.64 11.34 -18.76
C VAL A 295 -3.11 10.52 -19.95
N TYR A 296 -1.82 10.17 -19.97
CA TYR A 296 -1.27 9.31 -21.02
C TYR A 296 -1.88 7.90 -20.97
N ALA A 297 -1.96 7.30 -19.79
CA ALA A 297 -2.51 5.97 -19.61
C ALA A 297 -4.01 5.92 -19.97
N ASP A 298 -4.79 6.90 -19.52
CA ASP A 298 -6.21 7.02 -19.83
C ASP A 298 -6.43 7.22 -21.33
N THR A 299 -5.59 8.03 -22.00
CA THR A 299 -5.69 8.22 -23.46
C THR A 299 -5.43 6.92 -24.21
N VAL A 300 -4.45 6.11 -23.78
CA VAL A 300 -4.21 4.77 -24.36
C VAL A 300 -5.44 3.88 -24.18
N ALA A 301 -6.03 3.90 -22.99
CA ALA A 301 -7.22 3.10 -22.67
C ALA A 301 -8.46 3.55 -23.48
N ASP A 302 -8.72 4.86 -23.58
CA ASP A 302 -9.82 5.45 -24.35
C ASP A 302 -9.73 5.14 -25.84
N MET A 303 -8.53 4.99 -26.37
CA MET A 303 -8.31 4.57 -27.75
C MET A 303 -8.52 3.06 -27.98
N GLY A 304 -8.83 2.29 -26.93
CA GLY A 304 -9.11 0.85 -26.99
C GLY A 304 -7.88 -0.05 -26.82
N TYR A 305 -6.74 0.48 -26.37
CA TYR A 305 -5.49 -0.26 -26.22
C TYR A 305 -5.13 -0.60 -24.76
N VAL A 306 -6.10 -0.61 -23.84
CA VAL A 306 -5.87 -0.87 -22.41
C VAL A 306 -5.13 -2.19 -22.15
N ASN A 307 -5.43 -3.23 -22.93
CA ASN A 307 -4.77 -4.54 -22.79
C ASN A 307 -3.33 -4.58 -23.32
N GLU A 308 -2.93 -3.56 -24.09
CA GLU A 308 -1.57 -3.42 -24.63
C GLU A 308 -0.71 -2.44 -23.83
N LEU A 309 -1.29 -1.73 -22.85
CA LEU A 309 -0.59 -0.82 -21.96
C LEU A 309 0.25 -1.62 -20.96
N ALA A 310 1.57 -1.49 -21.07
CA ALA A 310 2.51 -2.33 -20.33
C ALA A 310 2.82 -1.81 -18.92
N ASN A 311 2.91 -0.50 -18.76
CA ASN A 311 3.26 0.11 -17.49
C ASN A 311 2.55 1.45 -17.28
N TYR A 312 2.50 1.83 -16.02
CA TYR A 312 2.14 3.14 -15.51
C TYR A 312 3.22 3.61 -14.54
N GLY A 313 3.54 4.89 -14.55
CA GLY A 313 4.52 5.41 -13.62
C GLY A 313 4.99 6.80 -13.97
N GLU A 314 5.91 7.33 -13.16
CA GLU A 314 6.47 8.65 -13.36
C GLU A 314 7.93 8.74 -12.95
N TYR A 315 8.64 9.71 -13.53
CA TYR A 315 9.87 10.28 -13.01
C TYR A 315 9.71 11.80 -12.97
N SER A 316 9.69 12.38 -11.78
CA SER A 316 9.43 13.81 -11.61
C SER A 316 10.20 14.43 -10.43
N GLY A 317 10.02 15.72 -10.17
CA GLY A 317 10.72 16.40 -9.07
C GLY A 317 12.19 16.68 -9.38
N ASN A 318 12.55 16.86 -10.66
CA ASN A 318 13.92 17.14 -11.13
C ASN A 318 14.94 16.04 -10.79
N PRO A 319 14.69 14.78 -11.21
CA PRO A 319 15.60 13.67 -10.96
C PRO A 319 16.97 13.94 -11.58
N THR A 320 18.00 13.41 -10.94
CA THR A 320 19.36 13.44 -11.46
C THR A 320 19.48 12.63 -12.74
N ARG A 321 20.56 12.87 -13.51
CA ARG A 321 20.88 12.08 -14.71
C ARG A 321 20.97 10.59 -14.40
N THR A 322 21.57 10.22 -13.27
CA THR A 322 21.73 8.82 -12.84
C THR A 322 20.38 8.20 -12.48
N GLU A 323 19.56 8.87 -11.68
CA GLU A 323 18.21 8.40 -11.32
C GLU A 323 17.34 8.19 -12.56
N THR A 324 17.34 9.15 -13.48
CA THR A 324 16.62 9.04 -14.74
C THR A 324 17.12 7.85 -15.55
N ARG A 325 18.44 7.69 -15.67
CA ARG A 325 19.03 6.56 -16.39
C ARG A 325 18.60 5.22 -15.79
N GLU A 326 18.69 5.03 -14.48
CA GLU A 326 18.33 3.78 -13.83
C GLU A 326 16.82 3.47 -13.97
N TYR A 327 15.95 4.48 -13.83
CA TYR A 327 14.53 4.33 -14.11
C TYR A 327 14.25 3.86 -15.55
N VAL A 328 14.83 4.55 -16.51
CA VAL A 328 14.67 4.23 -17.94
C VAL A 328 15.24 2.87 -18.28
N LYS A 329 16.41 2.50 -17.75
CA LYS A 329 17.00 1.16 -17.93
C LYS A 329 16.05 0.06 -17.46
N THR A 330 15.40 0.25 -16.31
CA THR A 330 14.45 -0.72 -15.76
C THR A 330 13.27 -0.91 -16.72
N VAL A 331 12.71 0.16 -17.28
CA VAL A 331 11.62 0.10 -18.25
C VAL A 331 12.09 -0.53 -19.55
N LEU A 332 13.27 -0.16 -20.07
CA LEU A 332 13.82 -0.70 -21.32
C LEU A 332 14.19 -2.19 -21.19
N ASP A 333 14.68 -2.61 -20.02
CA ASP A 333 14.96 -4.03 -19.79
C ASP A 333 13.68 -4.87 -19.91
N LEU A 334 12.61 -4.47 -19.21
CA LEU A 334 11.30 -5.11 -19.33
C LEU A 334 10.80 -5.12 -20.77
N MET A 335 10.80 -3.96 -21.41
CA MET A 335 10.30 -3.76 -22.76
C MET A 335 11.02 -4.62 -23.80
N THR A 336 12.31 -4.85 -23.62
CA THR A 336 13.17 -5.49 -24.65
C THR A 336 13.43 -6.97 -24.41
N ARG A 337 12.85 -7.58 -23.37
CA ARG A 337 13.03 -9.02 -23.07
C ARG A 337 12.52 -9.92 -24.20
N ASN A 338 11.37 -9.57 -24.77
CA ASN A 338 10.73 -10.38 -25.81
C ASN A 338 10.15 -9.49 -26.92
N LYS A 339 10.09 -9.99 -28.15
CA LYS A 339 9.26 -9.42 -29.21
C LYS A 339 7.79 -9.57 -28.85
N HIS A 340 6.96 -8.63 -29.31
CA HIS A 340 5.52 -8.80 -29.12
C HIS A 340 5.00 -9.99 -29.97
N PRO A 341 4.13 -10.86 -29.39
CA PRO A 341 3.66 -12.07 -30.10
C PRO A 341 2.96 -11.80 -31.41
N SER A 342 2.32 -10.65 -31.57
CA SER A 342 1.69 -10.27 -32.84
C SER A 342 2.67 -9.88 -33.97
N GLY A 343 3.97 -9.78 -33.69
CA GLY A 343 4.98 -9.28 -34.63
C GLY A 343 4.97 -7.77 -34.82
N LYS A 344 4.02 -7.04 -34.23
CA LYS A 344 3.96 -5.58 -34.30
C LYS A 344 5.09 -4.92 -33.51
N PRO A 345 5.54 -3.71 -33.91
CA PRO A 345 6.54 -2.96 -33.16
C PRO A 345 6.04 -2.61 -31.76
N LYS A 346 6.97 -2.51 -30.83
CA LYS A 346 6.69 -1.92 -29.49
C LYS A 346 6.77 -0.41 -29.57
N ILE A 347 5.91 0.26 -28.81
CA ILE A 347 5.81 1.72 -28.78
C ILE A 347 6.36 2.21 -27.45
N LEU A 348 7.26 3.19 -27.50
CA LEU A 348 7.76 3.92 -26.34
C LEU A 348 7.27 5.36 -26.38
N LEU A 349 6.35 5.70 -25.48
CA LEU A 349 5.81 7.04 -25.28
C LEU A 349 6.64 7.78 -24.23
N ILE A 350 7.38 8.81 -24.63
CA ILE A 350 8.14 9.67 -23.71
C ILE A 350 7.45 11.00 -23.63
N GLY A 351 6.95 11.37 -22.44
CA GLY A 351 6.13 12.55 -22.36
C GLY A 351 6.08 13.23 -20.99
N GLY A 352 5.09 14.05 -20.88
CA GLY A 352 4.79 14.83 -19.68
C GLY A 352 4.07 16.12 -20.03
N ALA A 353 3.58 16.82 -19.02
CA ALA A 353 3.09 18.20 -19.16
C ALA A 353 4.27 19.15 -19.44
N ILE A 354 4.02 20.46 -19.41
CA ILE A 354 5.08 21.48 -19.45
C ILE A 354 5.74 21.51 -18.06
N ALA A 355 7.05 21.22 -18.02
CA ALA A 355 7.79 21.27 -16.76
C ALA A 355 7.89 22.69 -16.25
N ASN A 356 7.72 22.88 -14.93
CA ASN A 356 7.88 24.16 -14.29
C ASN A 356 9.37 24.46 -13.97
N PHE A 357 10.04 23.53 -13.28
CA PHE A 357 11.44 23.72 -12.82
C PHE A 357 12.40 22.61 -13.24
N THR A 358 11.90 21.47 -13.73
CA THR A 358 12.75 20.37 -14.20
C THR A 358 13.53 20.76 -15.45
N ASP A 359 14.84 20.60 -15.45
CA ASP A 359 15.68 20.77 -16.63
C ASP A 359 15.51 19.60 -17.58
N VAL A 360 14.74 19.82 -18.66
CA VAL A 360 14.40 18.77 -19.64
C VAL A 360 15.65 18.21 -20.34
N ALA A 361 16.63 19.07 -20.64
CA ALA A 361 17.86 18.60 -21.31
C ALA A 361 18.66 17.64 -20.42
N LYS A 362 18.80 17.92 -19.12
CA LYS A 362 19.47 17.02 -18.17
C LYS A 362 18.74 15.69 -18.00
N THR A 363 17.42 15.75 -17.93
CA THR A 363 16.58 14.54 -17.85
C THR A 363 16.78 13.67 -19.09
N PHE A 364 16.81 14.30 -20.28
CA PHE A 364 17.06 13.56 -21.53
C PHE A 364 18.48 13.02 -21.63
N ASP A 365 19.49 13.63 -21.04
CA ASP A 365 20.83 13.05 -20.99
C ASP A 365 20.81 11.67 -20.30
N GLY A 366 20.02 11.49 -19.23
CA GLY A 366 19.82 10.18 -18.58
C GLY A 366 19.10 9.16 -19.47
N ILE A 367 18.07 9.60 -20.22
CA ILE A 367 17.37 8.74 -21.19
C ILE A 367 18.31 8.30 -22.32
N ILE A 368 19.09 9.22 -22.84
CA ILE A 368 20.07 8.96 -23.91
C ILE A 368 21.13 7.95 -23.45
N ASP A 369 21.61 8.05 -22.22
CA ASP A 369 22.54 7.09 -21.67
C ASP A 369 21.94 5.67 -21.62
N ALA A 370 20.68 5.54 -21.21
CA ALA A 370 19.98 4.25 -21.23
C ALA A 370 19.78 3.74 -22.68
N PHE A 371 19.45 4.61 -23.63
CA PHE A 371 19.33 4.24 -25.05
C PHE A 371 20.63 3.65 -25.62
N LYS A 372 21.78 4.25 -25.29
CA LYS A 372 23.07 3.73 -25.73
C LYS A 372 23.32 2.30 -25.25
N GLU A 373 22.89 1.98 -24.04
CA GLU A 373 23.04 0.63 -23.49
C GLU A 373 22.08 -0.39 -24.08
N TYR A 374 20.85 0.05 -24.46
CA TYR A 374 19.79 -0.84 -24.93
C TYR A 374 19.50 -0.78 -26.43
N ALA A 375 20.21 0.05 -27.21
CA ALA A 375 19.91 0.31 -28.59
C ALA A 375 19.78 -0.97 -29.45
N GLU A 376 20.68 -1.94 -29.27
CA GLU A 376 20.62 -3.20 -30.01
C GLU A 376 19.37 -4.00 -29.69
N LYS A 377 19.05 -4.17 -28.39
CA LYS A 377 17.84 -4.87 -27.95
C LYS A 377 16.58 -4.16 -28.44
N MET A 378 16.54 -2.82 -28.38
CA MET A 378 15.42 -2.02 -28.89
C MET A 378 15.19 -2.24 -30.38
N ARG A 379 16.24 -2.28 -31.22
CA ARG A 379 16.14 -2.61 -32.63
C ARG A 379 15.64 -4.03 -32.85
N GLN A 380 16.15 -5.00 -32.10
CA GLN A 380 15.75 -6.41 -32.21
C GLN A 380 14.25 -6.63 -31.94
N VAL A 381 13.65 -5.90 -31.00
CA VAL A 381 12.21 -6.00 -30.73
C VAL A 381 11.36 -5.01 -31.52
N GLY A 382 12.00 -4.14 -32.34
CA GLY A 382 11.31 -3.21 -33.22
C GLY A 382 10.64 -2.05 -32.50
N VAL A 383 11.39 -1.34 -31.62
CA VAL A 383 10.84 -0.18 -30.86
C VAL A 383 10.66 1.01 -31.81
N ARG A 384 9.51 1.70 -31.69
CA ARG A 384 9.24 3.04 -32.18
C ARG A 384 9.07 4.01 -31.05
N ILE A 385 9.72 5.16 -31.13
CA ILE A 385 9.79 6.14 -30.04
C ILE A 385 9.03 7.40 -30.44
N TYR A 386 8.14 7.84 -29.54
CA TYR A 386 7.37 9.07 -29.70
C TYR A 386 7.59 9.96 -28.48
N VAL A 387 8.14 11.15 -28.72
CA VAL A 387 8.53 12.09 -27.67
C VAL A 387 7.73 13.38 -27.77
N ARG A 388 7.15 13.81 -26.66
CA ARG A 388 6.55 15.14 -26.52
C ARG A 388 6.93 15.75 -25.18
N ARG A 389 7.60 16.89 -25.17
CA ARG A 389 8.02 17.54 -23.94
C ARG A 389 8.12 19.04 -24.09
N GLY A 390 7.78 19.80 -23.01
CA GLY A 390 8.00 21.22 -22.85
C GLY A 390 8.53 21.56 -21.46
N GLY A 391 9.11 22.72 -21.31
CA GLY A 391 9.68 23.21 -20.04
C GLY A 391 11.09 23.77 -20.18
N PRO A 392 11.82 24.06 -19.09
CA PRO A 392 13.17 24.61 -19.15
C PRO A 392 14.11 23.75 -20.01
N ASN A 393 14.81 24.39 -20.94
CA ASN A 393 15.79 23.77 -21.86
C ASN A 393 15.24 22.63 -22.76
N TYR A 394 13.91 22.60 -22.99
CA TYR A 394 13.29 21.51 -23.78
C TYR A 394 13.79 21.44 -25.23
N GLU A 395 14.01 22.58 -25.90
CA GLU A 395 14.49 22.62 -27.29
C GLU A 395 15.85 21.94 -27.44
N VAL A 396 16.76 22.20 -26.51
CA VAL A 396 18.08 21.56 -26.46
C VAL A 396 17.93 20.06 -26.19
N GLY A 397 17.06 19.70 -25.24
CA GLY A 397 16.79 18.29 -24.90
C GLY A 397 16.19 17.51 -26.06
N LEU A 398 15.17 18.06 -26.74
CA LEU A 398 14.52 17.44 -27.90
C LEU A 398 15.50 17.23 -29.08
N LYS A 399 16.36 18.22 -29.34
CA LYS A 399 17.40 18.10 -30.37
C LYS A 399 18.39 16.98 -30.04
N LYS A 400 18.88 16.94 -28.79
CA LYS A 400 19.83 15.91 -28.31
C LYS A 400 19.26 14.51 -28.44
N ILE A 401 18.01 14.27 -27.95
CA ILE A 401 17.42 12.91 -27.96
C ILE A 401 17.14 12.45 -29.38
N LYS A 402 16.70 13.35 -30.27
CA LYS A 402 16.48 13.05 -31.68
C LYS A 402 17.79 12.62 -32.33
N GLN A 403 18.84 13.42 -32.21
CA GLN A 403 20.15 13.11 -32.78
C GLN A 403 20.70 11.80 -32.24
N ALA A 404 20.65 11.58 -30.94
CA ALA A 404 21.13 10.34 -30.32
C ALA A 404 20.37 9.09 -30.84
N ALA A 405 19.05 9.18 -30.96
CA ALA A 405 18.25 8.06 -31.47
C ALA A 405 18.55 7.77 -32.92
N GLU A 406 18.71 8.80 -33.76
CA GLU A 406 19.10 8.67 -35.18
C GLU A 406 20.48 8.02 -35.34
N GLU A 407 21.49 8.45 -34.55
CA GLU A 407 22.82 7.85 -34.49
C GLU A 407 22.81 6.37 -34.05
N LEU A 408 21.85 6.01 -33.17
CA LEU A 408 21.65 4.65 -32.69
C LEU A 408 20.76 3.79 -33.64
N GLY A 409 20.25 4.36 -34.72
CA GLY A 409 19.35 3.67 -35.65
C GLY A 409 17.99 3.31 -35.04
N LEU A 410 17.47 4.15 -34.15
CA LEU A 410 16.17 4.00 -33.50
C LEU A 410 15.15 4.94 -34.16
N PRO A 411 14.01 4.44 -34.65
CA PRO A 411 12.94 5.28 -35.20
C PRO A 411 12.36 6.18 -34.07
N ILE A 412 12.38 7.49 -34.31
CA ILE A 412 11.92 8.49 -33.30
C ILE A 412 11.17 9.64 -33.98
N GLU A 413 10.07 10.03 -33.33
CA GLU A 413 9.37 11.29 -33.59
C GLU A 413 9.43 12.19 -32.35
N VAL A 414 9.66 13.49 -32.60
CA VAL A 414 9.92 14.44 -31.51
C VAL A 414 9.08 15.69 -31.70
N TYR A 415 8.35 16.09 -30.65
CA TYR A 415 7.45 17.22 -30.61
C TYR A 415 7.67 18.09 -29.37
N GLY A 416 7.49 19.37 -29.50
CA GLY A 416 7.51 20.35 -28.41
C GLY A 416 6.11 20.61 -27.80
N PRO A 417 5.99 21.69 -27.00
CA PRO A 417 4.73 22.04 -26.33
C PRO A 417 3.62 22.51 -27.30
N GLU A 418 3.92 22.77 -28.56
CA GLU A 418 2.95 23.08 -29.61
C GLU A 418 2.00 21.93 -29.91
N LEU A 419 2.43 20.68 -29.70
CA LEU A 419 1.57 19.50 -29.78
C LEU A 419 0.88 19.28 -28.43
N HIS A 420 -0.45 19.05 -28.44
CA HIS A 420 -1.16 18.68 -27.20
C HIS A 420 -0.62 17.37 -26.64
N MET A 421 -0.58 17.26 -25.31
CA MET A 421 0.06 16.11 -24.66
C MET A 421 -0.62 14.74 -24.98
N THR A 422 -1.91 14.72 -25.27
CA THR A 422 -2.63 13.50 -25.67
C THR A 422 -2.47 13.16 -27.15
N ASP A 423 -2.15 14.17 -28.00
CA ASP A 423 -2.03 13.96 -29.44
C ASP A 423 -0.82 13.10 -29.81
N ILE A 424 0.23 13.09 -28.99
CA ILE A 424 1.37 12.18 -29.20
C ILE A 424 0.95 10.71 -29.06
N VAL A 425 0.04 10.39 -28.15
CA VAL A 425 -0.52 9.05 -27.96
C VAL A 425 -1.32 8.66 -29.21
N ARG A 426 -2.18 9.58 -29.68
CA ARG A 426 -2.98 9.37 -30.89
C ARG A 426 -2.10 9.15 -32.11
N LYS A 427 -1.08 9.99 -32.31
CA LYS A 427 -0.11 9.81 -33.41
C LYS A 427 0.54 8.42 -33.38
N ALA A 428 1.05 8.03 -32.25
CA ALA A 428 1.71 6.73 -32.08
C ALA A 428 0.80 5.54 -32.37
N LEU A 429 -0.50 5.64 -32.05
CA LEU A 429 -1.46 4.53 -32.19
C LEU A 429 -2.26 4.56 -33.50
N GLU A 430 -2.48 5.74 -34.11
CA GLU A 430 -3.19 5.87 -35.38
C GLU A 430 -2.32 5.54 -36.60
N GLU A 431 -1.04 5.85 -36.56
CA GLU A 431 -0.10 5.47 -37.60
C GLU A 431 -0.01 3.95 -37.78
N GLU A 432 -0.32 3.19 -36.76
CA GLU A 432 -0.38 1.74 -36.80
C GLU A 432 -1.66 1.18 -37.46
N LYS A 433 -2.77 1.94 -37.47
CA LYS A 433 -3.98 1.52 -38.17
C LYS A 433 -3.85 1.69 -39.68
N ALA A 434 -2.90 2.52 -40.09
CA ALA A 434 -2.65 2.83 -41.52
C ALA A 434 -1.52 2.01 -42.14
N ALA A 435 -0.73 1.28 -41.33
CA ALA A 435 0.34 0.39 -41.76
C ALA A 435 -0.06 -1.09 -41.69
#